data_013f4083a30218da8f89e8ef43bdd0af
#
_entry.id   013f4083a30218da8f89e8ef43bdd0af
#
_cell.length_a   1.000
_cell.length_b   1.000
_cell.length_c   1.000
_cell.angle_alpha   90.00
_cell.angle_beta   90.00
_cell.angle_gamma   90.00
#
_symmetry.space_group_name_H-M   'P 1'
#
loop_
_entity.id
_entity.type
_entity.pdbx_description
1 polymer ?
#
loop_
_entity_poly.entity_id
_entity_poly.type
_entity_poly.pdbx_seq_one_letter_code
_entity_poly.pdbx_strand_id
1 'polypeptide(L)'
;MPDAINNPVSEVFSRWGNSIQPTVGKGNFSMEKSQTIASGKTKYARLFMMGNPTQSTSLEGHECATVLSFQTESYASGTKALSTAYEIDSKSHQAMVSMGFRRTYGPEEVANSEKSFKRIISRYSRIYTGQLLEA
;
A
#
# COMPACT_ATOMS: atom_id res chain seq x y z
N MET A 1 -8.72 27.07 -12.87
CA MET A 1 -8.52 25.74 -13.45
C MET A 1 -7.22 25.14 -12.98
N PRO A 2 -7.24 24.05 -12.24
CA PRO A 2 -6.02 23.47 -11.78
C PRO A 2 -5.23 22.84 -12.93
N ASP A 3 -3.94 23.05 -12.90
CA ASP A 3 -3.06 22.48 -13.89
C ASP A 3 -2.36 21.21 -13.38
N ALA A 4 -2.47 20.96 -12.07
CA ALA A 4 -1.80 19.84 -11.44
C ALA A 4 -2.83 18.81 -11.01
N ILE A 5 -2.44 17.52 -11.10
CA ILE A 5 -3.26 16.43 -10.65
C ILE A 5 -3.07 16.29 -9.14
N ASN A 6 -4.17 16.21 -8.40
CA ASN A 6 -4.13 16.04 -6.96
C ASN A 6 -3.50 14.69 -6.61
N ASN A 7 -2.73 14.67 -5.53
CA ASN A 7 -2.16 13.44 -5.02
C ASN A 7 -3.23 12.68 -4.22
N PRO A 8 -3.60 11.47 -4.63
CA PRO A 8 -4.68 10.73 -3.99
C PRO A 8 -4.24 9.84 -2.84
N VAL A 9 -3.09 10.11 -2.21
CA VAL A 9 -2.54 9.20 -1.20
C VAL A 9 -3.51 8.95 -0.07
N SER A 10 -4.23 9.96 0.39
CA SER A 10 -5.20 9.79 1.48
C SER A 10 -6.38 8.92 1.06
N GLU A 11 -6.85 9.08 -0.16
CA GLU A 11 -7.95 8.25 -0.66
C GLU A 11 -7.51 6.81 -0.84
N VAL A 12 -6.30 6.60 -1.38
CA VAL A 12 -5.75 5.26 -1.54
C VAL A 12 -5.63 4.58 -0.18
N PHE A 13 -5.07 5.27 0.79
CA PHE A 13 -4.93 4.73 2.14
C PHE A 13 -6.28 4.39 2.75
N SER A 14 -7.25 5.26 2.62
CA SER A 14 -8.57 5.06 3.20
C SER A 14 -9.26 3.83 2.61
N ARG A 15 -9.23 3.69 1.30
CA ARG A 15 -9.87 2.55 0.63
C ARG A 15 -9.15 1.25 0.93
N TRP A 16 -7.82 1.28 0.91
CA TRP A 16 -7.01 0.13 1.28
C TRP A 16 -7.27 -0.28 2.74
N GLY A 17 -7.27 0.70 3.66
CA GLY A 17 -7.48 0.43 5.07
C GLY A 17 -8.83 -0.20 5.34
N ASN A 18 -9.88 0.31 4.70
CA ASN A 18 -11.21 -0.27 4.85
C ASN A 18 -11.25 -1.73 4.38
N SER A 19 -10.49 -2.05 3.35
CA SER A 19 -10.47 -3.42 2.80
C SER A 19 -9.71 -4.39 3.69
N ILE A 20 -8.62 -3.96 4.31
CA ILE A 20 -7.79 -4.89 5.09
C ILE A 20 -8.17 -4.95 6.58
N GLN A 21 -8.96 -3.99 7.06
CA GLN A 21 -9.31 -3.94 8.47
C GLN A 21 -9.91 -5.24 9.00
N PRO A 22 -10.81 -5.94 8.28
CA PRO A 22 -11.33 -7.21 8.79
C PRO A 22 -10.25 -8.28 9.00
N THR A 23 -9.15 -8.20 8.26
CA THR A 23 -8.08 -9.17 8.35
C THR A 23 -7.07 -8.84 9.44
N VAL A 24 -6.66 -7.57 9.55
CA VAL A 24 -5.62 -7.17 10.51
C VAL A 24 -6.18 -6.66 11.82
N GLY A 25 -7.41 -6.15 11.82
CA GLY A 25 -8.01 -5.56 13.00
C GLY A 25 -7.93 -4.05 13.00
N LYS A 26 -8.88 -3.42 13.69
CA LYS A 26 -9.00 -1.98 13.77
C LYS A 26 -7.73 -1.38 14.39
N GLY A 27 -7.17 -0.37 13.72
CA GLY A 27 -5.99 0.32 14.21
C GLY A 27 -4.69 -0.41 13.96
N ASN A 28 -4.71 -1.53 13.25
CA ASN A 28 -3.51 -2.32 12.99
C ASN A 28 -2.96 -2.08 11.58
N PHE A 29 -3.08 -0.85 11.09
CA PHE A 29 -2.50 -0.47 9.80
C PHE A 29 -2.18 1.02 9.81
N SER A 30 -1.19 1.42 9.01
CA SER A 30 -0.75 2.82 8.97
C SER A 30 -0.05 3.15 7.65
N MET A 31 0.21 4.45 7.46
CA MET A 31 1.05 4.96 6.36
C MET A 31 2.50 5.21 6.80
N GLU A 32 2.81 4.97 8.06
CA GLU A 32 4.12 5.32 8.61
C GLU A 32 5.17 4.29 8.25
N LYS A 33 6.22 4.71 7.55
CA LYS A 33 7.28 3.82 7.09
C LYS A 33 8.07 3.17 8.21
N SER A 34 8.34 3.91 9.26
CA SER A 34 9.28 3.49 10.30
C SER A 34 8.64 3.33 11.67
N GLN A 35 7.31 3.27 11.71
CA GLN A 35 6.63 3.12 12.98
C GLN A 35 6.87 1.72 13.54
N THR A 36 7.22 1.66 14.83
CA THR A 36 7.36 0.38 15.52
C THR A 36 5.98 -0.22 15.77
N ILE A 37 5.84 -1.52 15.55
CA ILE A 37 4.59 -2.21 15.82
C ILE A 37 4.41 -2.29 17.33
N ALA A 38 3.25 -1.86 17.82
CA ALA A 38 2.99 -1.82 19.25
C ALA A 38 3.00 -3.22 19.86
N SER A 39 3.42 -3.29 21.11
CA SER A 39 3.44 -4.54 21.86
C SER A 39 2.04 -5.15 21.92
N GLY A 40 1.96 -6.47 21.79
CA GLY A 40 0.71 -7.20 21.87
C GLY A 40 -0.01 -7.37 20.54
N LYS A 41 0.43 -6.70 19.49
CA LYS A 41 -0.17 -6.88 18.17
C LYS A 41 0.46 -8.08 17.48
N THR A 42 -0.38 -8.88 16.81
CA THR A 42 0.11 -10.05 16.08
C THR A 42 -0.04 -9.92 14.58
N LYS A 43 -0.77 -8.89 14.12
CA LYS A 43 -0.98 -8.61 12.71
C LYS A 43 -0.88 -7.11 12.50
N TYR A 44 -0.25 -6.71 11.40
CA TYR A 44 -0.12 -5.29 11.09
C TYR A 44 0.15 -5.12 9.61
N ALA A 45 -0.24 -3.97 9.05
CA ALA A 45 0.01 -3.68 7.65
C ALA A 45 0.35 -2.21 7.46
N ARG A 46 1.16 -1.94 6.46
CA ARG A 46 1.53 -0.57 6.09
C ARG A 46 1.37 -0.37 4.59
N LEU A 47 0.96 0.83 4.24
CA LEU A 47 0.89 1.27 2.85
C LEU A 47 1.50 2.65 2.78
N PHE A 48 2.46 2.86 1.90
CA PHE A 48 3.03 4.20 1.74
C PHE A 48 3.45 4.43 0.29
N MET A 49 3.45 5.72 -0.09
CA MET A 49 3.87 6.12 -1.42
C MET A 49 5.39 6.05 -1.51
N MET A 50 5.87 5.54 -2.63
CA MET A 50 7.31 5.41 -2.90
C MET A 50 7.79 6.58 -3.73
N GLY A 51 8.84 7.23 -3.24
CA GLY A 51 9.53 8.26 -4.01
C GLY A 51 8.61 9.36 -4.54
N ASN A 52 9.09 10.04 -5.55
CA ASN A 52 8.33 11.09 -6.21
C ASN A 52 7.70 10.53 -7.49
N PRO A 53 6.40 10.76 -7.70
CA PRO A 53 5.76 10.29 -8.92
C PRO A 53 6.36 10.92 -10.16
N THR A 54 6.48 10.12 -11.22
CA THR A 54 6.84 10.62 -12.53
C THR A 54 5.60 11.27 -13.13
N GLN A 55 5.79 12.42 -13.78
CA GLN A 55 4.69 13.17 -14.37
C GLN A 55 4.80 13.21 -15.88
N SER A 56 3.66 13.15 -16.54
CA SER A 56 3.54 13.43 -17.96
C SER A 56 2.78 14.74 -18.10
N THR A 57 3.28 15.63 -18.95
CA THR A 57 2.63 16.92 -19.15
C THR A 57 2.16 17.05 -20.60
N SER A 58 1.15 17.90 -20.83
CA SER A 58 0.73 18.26 -22.18
C SER A 58 1.76 19.21 -22.78
N LEU A 59 1.58 19.49 -24.07
CA LEU A 59 2.44 20.44 -24.77
C LEU A 59 2.35 21.84 -24.17
N GLU A 60 1.22 22.16 -23.50
CA GLU A 60 1.05 23.45 -22.84
C GLU A 60 1.64 23.48 -21.43
N GLY A 61 2.22 22.39 -20.97
CA GLY A 61 2.84 22.38 -19.66
C GLY A 61 1.95 21.93 -18.51
N HIS A 62 0.71 21.49 -18.80
CA HIS A 62 -0.19 21.01 -17.78
C HIS A 62 0.03 19.53 -17.49
N GLU A 63 -0.15 19.14 -16.25
CA GLU A 63 -0.07 17.72 -15.90
C GLU A 63 -1.24 16.98 -16.51
N CYS A 64 -0.93 15.94 -17.31
CA CYS A 64 -1.95 15.05 -17.87
C CYS A 64 -2.06 13.77 -17.06
N ALA A 65 -0.96 13.30 -16.51
CA ALA A 65 -0.93 12.02 -15.80
C ALA A 65 0.28 11.97 -14.87
N THR A 66 0.17 11.12 -13.86
CA THR A 66 1.22 10.89 -12.89
C THR A 66 1.36 9.38 -12.69
N VAL A 67 2.57 8.88 -12.56
CA VAL A 67 2.77 7.47 -12.18
C VAL A 67 2.84 7.40 -10.67
N LEU A 68 1.87 6.72 -10.08
CA LEU A 68 1.83 6.50 -8.64
C LEU A 68 2.42 5.14 -8.32
N SER A 69 3.31 5.10 -7.33
CA SER A 69 3.91 3.86 -6.85
C SER A 69 3.75 3.76 -5.36
N PHE A 70 3.28 2.60 -4.89
CA PHE A 70 3.06 2.35 -3.47
C PHE A 70 3.73 1.04 -3.07
N GLN A 71 4.15 0.96 -1.83
CA GLN A 71 4.61 -0.29 -1.23
C GLN A 71 3.66 -0.68 -0.12
N THR A 72 3.28 -1.96 -0.10
CA THR A 72 2.52 -2.53 1.00
C THR A 72 3.43 -3.47 1.78
N GLU A 73 3.30 -3.45 3.10
CA GLU A 73 4.04 -4.33 3.98
C GLU A 73 3.05 -5.04 4.88
N SER A 74 3.17 -6.36 4.96
CA SER A 74 2.29 -7.19 5.75
C SER A 74 3.10 -7.89 6.81
N TYR A 75 2.69 -7.77 8.06
CA TYR A 75 3.43 -8.29 9.21
C TYR A 75 2.56 -9.24 10.01
N ALA A 76 3.15 -10.34 10.46
CA ALA A 76 2.46 -11.26 11.36
C ALA A 76 3.47 -11.94 12.26
N SER A 77 3.02 -12.34 13.45
CA SER A 77 3.83 -13.08 14.40
C SER A 77 3.06 -14.32 14.86
N GLY A 78 3.74 -15.24 15.54
CA GLY A 78 3.13 -16.45 16.05
C GLY A 78 3.44 -17.68 15.20
N THR A 79 2.78 -18.80 15.51
CA THR A 79 3.09 -20.08 14.88
C THR A 79 2.89 -20.13 13.38
N LYS A 80 1.88 -19.38 12.88
CA LYS A 80 1.58 -19.36 11.46
C LYS A 80 1.86 -17.99 10.87
N ALA A 81 2.93 -17.35 11.34
CA ALA A 81 3.24 -15.97 10.98
C ALA A 81 3.37 -15.77 9.48
N LEU A 82 4.13 -16.63 8.81
CA LEU A 82 4.36 -16.45 7.38
C LEU A 82 3.07 -16.61 6.58
N SER A 83 2.29 -17.65 6.89
CA SER A 83 1.01 -17.87 6.23
C SER A 83 0.06 -16.70 6.46
N THR A 84 0.01 -16.19 7.67
CA THR A 84 -0.85 -15.05 8.00
C THR A 84 -0.40 -13.78 7.29
N ALA A 85 0.91 -13.55 7.19
CA ALA A 85 1.44 -12.40 6.47
C ALA A 85 1.07 -12.45 4.99
N TYR A 86 1.14 -13.63 4.39
CA TYR A 86 0.71 -13.80 3.00
C TYR A 86 -0.80 -13.57 2.84
N GLU A 87 -1.59 -13.97 3.83
CA GLU A 87 -3.03 -13.71 3.80
C GLU A 87 -3.32 -12.22 3.82
N ILE A 88 -2.62 -11.46 4.68
CA ILE A 88 -2.75 -10.01 4.73
C ILE A 88 -2.37 -9.41 3.38
N ASP A 89 -1.25 -9.85 2.81
CA ASP A 89 -0.81 -9.37 1.51
C ASP A 89 -1.86 -9.64 0.42
N SER A 90 -2.50 -10.80 0.46
CA SER A 90 -3.52 -11.16 -0.52
C SER A 90 -4.72 -10.21 -0.44
N LYS A 91 -5.16 -9.86 0.76
CA LYS A 91 -6.26 -8.91 0.93
C LYS A 91 -5.84 -7.51 0.48
N SER A 92 -4.62 -7.13 0.80
CA SER A 92 -4.05 -5.87 0.36
C SER A 92 -3.99 -5.80 -1.16
N HIS A 93 -3.57 -6.89 -1.80
CA HIS A 93 -3.51 -6.99 -3.25
C HIS A 93 -4.88 -6.76 -3.88
N GLN A 94 -5.92 -7.39 -3.35
CA GLN A 94 -7.28 -7.22 -3.87
C GLN A 94 -7.70 -5.76 -3.80
N ALA A 95 -7.37 -5.08 -2.70
CA ALA A 95 -7.70 -3.67 -2.54
C ALA A 95 -6.98 -2.81 -3.58
N MET A 96 -5.68 -3.05 -3.78
CA MET A 96 -4.90 -2.25 -4.73
C MET A 96 -5.38 -2.47 -6.17
N VAL A 97 -5.66 -3.72 -6.53
CA VAL A 97 -6.16 -4.02 -7.87
C VAL A 97 -7.52 -3.35 -8.12
N SER A 98 -8.37 -3.30 -7.10
CA SER A 98 -9.69 -2.66 -7.25
C SER A 98 -9.58 -1.18 -7.54
N MET A 99 -8.46 -0.55 -7.17
CA MET A 99 -8.21 0.87 -7.45
C MET A 99 -7.42 1.08 -8.75
N GLY A 100 -7.15 0.01 -9.49
CA GLY A 100 -6.47 0.10 -10.78
C GLY A 100 -4.95 -0.06 -10.72
N PHE A 101 -4.41 -0.42 -9.57
CA PHE A 101 -2.98 -0.63 -9.44
C PHE A 101 -2.58 -2.00 -9.95
N ARG A 102 -1.36 -2.09 -10.48
CA ARG A 102 -0.78 -3.34 -10.92
C ARG A 102 0.42 -3.64 -10.04
N ARG A 103 0.56 -4.90 -9.62
CA ARG A 103 1.72 -5.31 -8.85
C ARG A 103 2.95 -5.30 -9.74
N THR A 104 4.01 -4.65 -9.27
CA THR A 104 5.28 -4.58 -9.98
C THR A 104 6.37 -5.37 -9.27
N TYR A 105 6.15 -5.77 -8.02
CA TYR A 105 7.13 -6.50 -7.22
C TYR A 105 6.42 -7.24 -6.10
N GLY A 106 6.86 -8.44 -5.82
CA GLY A 106 6.36 -9.24 -4.72
C GLY A 106 5.16 -10.11 -5.09
N PRO A 107 4.54 -10.76 -4.12
CA PRO A 107 4.86 -10.72 -2.69
C PRO A 107 6.17 -11.44 -2.39
N GLU A 108 6.96 -10.85 -1.51
CA GLU A 108 8.25 -11.43 -1.15
C GLU A 108 8.50 -11.25 0.33
N GLU A 109 8.97 -12.32 0.97
CA GLU A 109 9.39 -12.23 2.36
C GLU A 109 10.73 -11.52 2.44
N VAL A 110 10.83 -10.51 3.31
CA VAL A 110 12.07 -9.77 3.53
C VAL A 110 12.41 -9.79 5.01
N ALA A 111 13.69 -9.63 5.31
CA ALA A 111 14.15 -9.59 6.68
C ALA A 111 13.48 -8.45 7.44
N ASN A 112 13.15 -8.69 8.70
CA ASN A 112 12.58 -7.69 9.58
C ASN A 112 13.48 -7.57 10.81
N SER A 113 13.74 -6.33 11.25
CA SER A 113 14.60 -6.09 12.41
C SER A 113 14.02 -6.71 13.66
N GLU A 114 12.69 -6.77 13.75
CA GLU A 114 12.03 -7.45 14.85
C GLU A 114 11.75 -8.89 14.43
N LYS A 115 12.55 -9.82 14.95
CA LYS A 115 12.55 -11.21 14.47
C LYS A 115 11.27 -11.97 14.78
N SER A 116 10.47 -11.50 15.73
CA SER A 116 9.20 -12.15 16.04
C SER A 116 8.17 -11.98 14.93
N PHE A 117 8.37 -11.02 14.02
CA PHE A 117 7.44 -10.76 12.92
C PHE A 117 8.03 -11.24 11.60
N LYS A 118 7.17 -11.87 10.79
CA LYS A 118 7.46 -12.09 9.38
C LYS A 118 6.94 -10.90 8.60
N ARG A 119 7.67 -10.51 7.57
CA ARG A 119 7.37 -9.31 6.77
C ARG A 119 7.31 -9.68 5.30
N ILE A 120 6.19 -9.37 4.68
CA ILE A 120 6.00 -9.57 3.25
C ILE A 120 5.83 -8.21 2.60
N ILE A 121 6.54 -7.94 1.52
CA ILE A 121 6.35 -6.68 0.80
C ILE A 121 5.85 -6.92 -0.61
N SER A 122 5.08 -5.96 -1.12
CA SER A 122 4.63 -5.90 -2.50
C SER A 122 4.67 -4.45 -2.94
N ARG A 123 4.87 -4.23 -4.23
CA ARG A 123 4.88 -2.89 -4.80
C ARG A 123 3.89 -2.82 -5.93
N TYR A 124 3.28 -1.65 -6.06
CA TYR A 124 2.19 -1.41 -7.02
C TYR A 124 2.41 -0.10 -7.72
N SER A 125 1.94 -0.03 -8.96
CA SER A 125 2.06 1.18 -9.74
C SER A 125 0.83 1.33 -10.62
N ARG A 126 0.47 2.59 -10.92
CA ARG A 126 -0.54 2.88 -11.93
C ARG A 126 -0.32 4.28 -12.49
N ILE A 127 -0.81 4.48 -13.70
CA ILE A 127 -0.92 5.81 -14.27
C ILE A 127 -2.20 6.42 -13.73
N TYR A 128 -2.08 7.60 -13.13
CA TYR A 128 -3.20 8.28 -12.48
C TYR A 128 -3.47 9.59 -13.19
N THR A 129 -4.72 9.80 -13.58
CA THR A 129 -5.14 11.00 -14.33
C THR A 129 -6.12 11.86 -13.55
N GLY A 130 -6.18 11.67 -12.23
CA GLY A 130 -7.03 12.47 -11.34
C GLY A 130 -8.16 11.69 -10.71
N GLN A 131 -8.29 10.41 -11.01
CA GLN A 131 -9.42 9.62 -10.56
C GLN A 131 -9.04 8.17 -10.36
N LEU A 132 -9.38 7.59 -9.20
CA LEU A 132 -9.21 6.17 -8.96
C LEU A 132 -10.40 5.41 -9.52
N LEU A 133 -10.20 4.11 -9.78
CA LEU A 133 -11.31 3.27 -10.20
C LEU A 133 -12.33 3.13 -9.08
N GLU A 134 -13.57 2.95 -9.45
CA GLU A 134 -14.63 2.64 -8.49
C GLU A 134 -14.40 1.24 -7.93
N ALA A 135 -14.56 1.13 -6.63
CA ALA A 135 -14.39 -0.16 -5.96
C ALA A 135 -15.60 -1.05 -6.15
#